data_036b63a0903f30be3882dd8ef02ce175
#
_entry.id   036b63a0903f30be3882dd8ef02ce175
#
_cell.length_a   1.000
_cell.length_b   1.000
_cell.length_c   1.000
_cell.angle_alpha   90.00
_cell.angle_beta   90.00
_cell.angle_gamma   90.00
#
_symmetry.space_group_name_H-M   'P 1'
#
loop_
_entity.id
_entity.type
_entity.pdbx_description
1 polymer ?
#
loop_
_entity_poly.entity_id
_entity_poly.type
_entity_poly.pdbx_seq_one_letter_code
_entity_poly.pdbx_strand_id
1 'polypeptide(L)'
;MRILFFIILSIFLSGCKLNKIVNHHGVHNLEEKSNNLLINVTNINEINKLLGPPSSKSYFDNDVLIYLERKTSNSKLMKLGKKKLISNNVLLLEINNRGMLIKKEFLNQDDLNKINFSKKTTDVNIGKESFIYRALYGIRTKIDDPLGKKRGSLGR
;
A
#
# COMPACT_ATOMS: atom_id res chain seq x y z
N MET A 1 24.74 -3.31 -52.60
CA MET A 1 23.44 -3.79 -52.15
C MET A 1 23.48 -4.41 -50.75
N ARG A 2 24.42 -5.32 -50.39
CA ARG A 2 24.47 -5.97 -49.06
C ARG A 2 24.65 -4.96 -47.91
N ILE A 3 25.53 -3.96 -48.07
CA ILE A 3 25.79 -2.93 -47.03
C ILE A 3 24.52 -2.07 -46.77
N LEU A 4 23.84 -1.68 -47.83
CA LEU A 4 22.59 -0.89 -47.73
C LEU A 4 21.50 -1.65 -46.95
N PHE A 5 21.38 -2.95 -47.17
CA PHE A 5 20.44 -3.82 -46.45
C PHE A 5 20.73 -3.86 -44.94
N PHE A 6 22.01 -3.95 -44.54
CA PHE A 6 22.39 -3.92 -43.13
C PHE A 6 22.13 -2.58 -42.43
N ILE A 7 22.31 -1.47 -43.17
CA ILE A 7 22.02 -0.12 -42.66
C ILE A 7 20.51 0.04 -42.41
N ILE A 8 19.67 -0.38 -43.36
CA ILE A 8 18.23 -0.32 -43.23
C ILE A 8 17.76 -1.24 -42.07
N LEU A 9 18.29 -2.45 -41.96
CA LEU A 9 17.96 -3.37 -40.87
C LEU A 9 18.36 -2.79 -39.51
N SER A 10 19.49 -2.10 -39.39
CA SER A 10 19.96 -1.46 -38.15
C SER A 10 19.00 -0.33 -37.72
N ILE A 11 18.45 0.44 -38.65
CA ILE A 11 17.47 1.53 -38.36
C ILE A 11 16.16 0.95 -37.86
N PHE A 12 15.70 -0.18 -38.38
CA PHE A 12 14.48 -0.86 -37.91
C PHE A 12 14.62 -1.40 -36.49
N LEU A 13 15.79 -1.84 -36.05
CA LEU A 13 16.02 -2.34 -34.71
C LEU A 13 16.14 -1.24 -33.65
N SER A 14 16.37 0.01 -34.02
CA SER A 14 16.58 1.13 -33.09
C SER A 14 15.28 1.69 -32.50
N GLY A 15 14.10 1.28 -33.00
CA GLY A 15 12.80 1.92 -32.70
C GLY A 15 12.05 1.42 -31.47
N CYS A 16 12.43 0.32 -30.85
CA CYS A 16 11.69 -0.25 -29.73
C CYS A 16 12.01 0.43 -28.39
N LYS A 17 11.30 1.50 -28.06
CA LYS A 17 11.25 2.00 -26.66
C LYS A 17 10.28 1.14 -25.88
N LEU A 18 10.81 0.25 -25.04
CA LEU A 18 10.03 -0.50 -24.09
C LEU A 18 9.51 0.42 -22.97
N ASN A 19 8.23 0.77 -23.03
CA ASN A 19 7.60 1.55 -21.99
C ASN A 19 7.49 0.73 -20.71
N LYS A 20 7.93 1.33 -19.61
CA LYS A 20 7.81 0.74 -18.28
C LYS A 20 6.36 0.80 -17.83
N ILE A 21 5.73 -0.35 -17.69
CA ILE A 21 4.36 -0.44 -17.17
C ILE A 21 4.42 -0.31 -15.66
N VAL A 22 3.68 0.67 -15.12
CA VAL A 22 3.49 0.89 -13.69
C VAL A 22 2.05 0.55 -13.34
N ASN A 23 1.87 -0.41 -12.46
CA ASN A 23 0.56 -0.78 -11.92
C ASN A 23 0.35 -0.05 -10.59
N HIS A 24 -0.80 0.60 -10.48
CA HIS A 24 -1.24 1.27 -9.26
C HIS A 24 -2.37 0.48 -8.62
N HIS A 25 -2.30 0.37 -7.30
CA HIS A 25 -3.36 -0.22 -6.47
C HIS A 25 -3.66 0.73 -5.31
N GLY A 26 -4.93 0.89 -4.98
CA GLY A 26 -5.40 1.80 -3.93
C GLY A 26 -5.49 3.26 -4.38
N VAL A 27 -5.32 4.18 -3.47
CA VAL A 27 -5.48 5.62 -3.71
C VAL A 27 -4.25 6.19 -4.40
N HIS A 28 -4.46 6.93 -5.49
CA HIS A 28 -3.39 7.64 -6.19
C HIS A 28 -2.97 8.89 -5.42
N ASN A 29 -1.66 9.16 -5.36
CA ASN A 29 -1.07 10.33 -4.72
C ASN A 29 -1.53 10.49 -3.26
N LEU A 30 -1.44 9.38 -2.51
CA LEU A 30 -1.95 9.31 -1.14
C LEU A 30 -1.30 10.34 -0.22
N GLU A 31 0.00 10.59 -0.38
CA GLU A 31 0.75 11.57 0.41
C GLU A 31 0.22 12.99 0.19
N GLU A 32 0.11 13.43 -1.07
CA GLU A 32 -0.41 14.75 -1.42
C GLU A 32 -1.84 14.95 -0.89
N LYS A 33 -2.70 13.95 -1.10
CA LYS A 33 -4.07 13.99 -0.59
C LYS A 33 -4.12 13.99 0.93
N SER A 34 -3.22 13.28 1.60
CA SER A 34 -3.16 13.28 3.06
C SER A 34 -2.83 14.66 3.63
N ASN A 35 -2.00 15.45 2.93
CA ASN A 35 -1.64 16.81 3.35
C ASN A 35 -2.83 17.76 3.37
N ASN A 36 -3.84 17.51 2.54
CA ASN A 36 -5.07 18.31 2.49
C ASN A 36 -6.06 17.97 3.61
N LEU A 37 -5.80 16.92 4.40
CA LEU A 37 -6.65 16.52 5.53
C LEU A 37 -6.16 17.21 6.81
N LEU A 38 -7.03 17.99 7.43
CA LEU A 38 -6.75 18.74 8.65
C LEU A 38 -7.42 18.07 9.86
N ILE A 39 -6.63 17.81 10.91
CA ILE A 39 -7.12 17.24 12.18
C ILE A 39 -8.09 18.22 12.83
N ASN A 40 -9.21 17.71 13.36
CA ASN A 40 -10.32 18.44 13.98
C ASN A 40 -11.08 19.39 13.05
N VAL A 41 -10.81 19.37 11.74
CA VAL A 41 -11.51 20.20 10.73
C VAL A 41 -12.20 19.31 9.70
N THR A 42 -11.45 18.35 9.11
CA THR A 42 -11.95 17.49 8.05
C THR A 42 -12.92 16.45 8.60
N ASN A 43 -14.05 16.25 7.93
CA ASN A 43 -15.05 15.24 8.28
C ASN A 43 -14.98 14.02 7.37
N ILE A 44 -15.68 12.94 7.73
CA ILE A 44 -15.70 11.66 7.01
C ILE A 44 -16.20 11.80 5.56
N ASN A 45 -17.13 12.73 5.28
CA ASN A 45 -17.65 12.93 3.94
C ASN A 45 -16.59 13.58 3.03
N GLU A 46 -15.83 14.53 3.55
CA GLU A 46 -14.71 15.15 2.85
C GLU A 46 -13.59 14.14 2.59
N ILE A 47 -13.28 13.29 3.58
CA ILE A 47 -12.33 12.20 3.43
C ILE A 47 -12.77 11.28 2.29
N ASN A 48 -14.02 10.83 2.29
CA ASN A 48 -14.55 9.95 1.24
C ASN A 48 -14.57 10.63 -0.13
N LYS A 49 -14.83 11.93 -0.19
CA LYS A 49 -14.80 12.70 -1.44
C LYS A 49 -13.39 12.81 -2.01
N LEU A 50 -12.37 12.97 -1.15
CA LEU A 50 -10.98 13.15 -1.56
C LEU A 50 -10.27 11.82 -1.86
N LEU A 51 -10.44 10.83 -1.00
CA LEU A 51 -9.73 9.55 -1.04
C LEU A 51 -10.55 8.41 -1.64
N GLY A 52 -11.88 8.55 -1.68
CA GLY A 52 -12.79 7.46 -2.01
C GLY A 52 -13.02 6.51 -0.82
N PRO A 53 -13.56 5.30 -1.07
CA PRO A 53 -13.77 4.32 -0.02
C PRO A 53 -12.43 3.84 0.53
N PRO A 54 -12.33 3.60 1.86
CA PRO A 54 -11.12 3.10 2.47
C PRO A 54 -10.83 1.65 2.06
N SER A 55 -9.56 1.29 2.02
CA SER A 55 -9.11 -0.07 1.72
C SER A 55 -9.51 -1.05 2.83
N SER A 56 -9.59 -0.56 4.07
CA SER A 56 -10.08 -1.32 5.22
C SER A 56 -10.61 -0.36 6.29
N LYS A 57 -11.52 -0.87 7.14
CA LYS A 57 -12.01 -0.18 8.33
C LYS A 57 -11.78 -1.06 9.55
N SER A 58 -11.48 -0.44 10.66
CA SER A 58 -11.40 -1.09 11.97
C SER A 58 -12.38 -0.40 12.90
N TYR A 59 -13.17 -1.19 13.63
CA TYR A 59 -14.19 -0.72 14.57
C TYR A 59 -13.75 -1.12 15.98
N PHE A 60 -13.04 -0.21 16.65
CA PHE A 60 -12.77 -0.31 18.08
C PHE A 60 -13.47 0.88 18.76
N ASP A 61 -12.84 1.55 19.70
CA ASP A 61 -13.43 2.71 20.39
C ASP A 61 -13.76 3.87 19.42
N ASN A 62 -12.91 4.07 18.41
CA ASN A 62 -13.10 5.01 17.31
C ASN A 62 -13.00 4.28 15.97
N ASP A 63 -13.66 4.79 14.95
CA ASP A 63 -13.54 4.27 13.59
C ASP A 63 -12.16 4.60 13.02
N VAL A 64 -11.45 3.57 12.56
CA VAL A 64 -10.18 3.73 11.90
C VAL A 64 -10.30 3.38 10.43
N LEU A 65 -10.03 4.37 9.57
CA LEU A 65 -10.00 4.22 8.13
C LEU A 65 -8.56 4.00 7.67
N ILE A 66 -8.35 2.96 6.87
CA ILE A 66 -7.04 2.58 6.36
C ILE A 66 -7.05 2.73 4.85
N TYR A 67 -6.16 3.56 4.35
CA TYR A 67 -5.93 3.79 2.93
C TYR A 67 -4.56 3.29 2.52
N LEU A 68 -4.48 2.66 1.35
CA LEU A 68 -3.26 2.10 0.80
C LEU A 68 -2.95 2.73 -0.56
N GLU A 69 -1.69 2.99 -0.83
CA GLU A 69 -1.16 3.27 -2.15
C GLU A 69 0.00 2.33 -2.43
N ARG A 70 -0.14 1.48 -3.44
CA ARG A 70 0.91 0.57 -3.86
C ARG A 70 1.21 0.75 -5.33
N LYS A 71 2.46 1.09 -5.65
CA LYS A 71 2.96 1.22 -7.01
C LYS A 71 3.95 0.08 -7.28
N THR A 72 3.68 -0.70 -8.31
CA THR A 72 4.59 -1.76 -8.75
C THR A 72 4.93 -1.56 -10.22
N SER A 73 6.15 -1.89 -10.60
CA SER A 73 6.60 -1.86 -11.98
C SER A 73 7.02 -3.25 -12.42
N ASN A 74 6.65 -3.62 -13.63
CA ASN A 74 7.24 -4.78 -14.25
C ASN A 74 8.67 -4.45 -14.61
N SER A 75 9.62 -5.23 -14.10
CA SER A 75 11.02 -5.04 -14.45
C SER A 75 11.23 -5.44 -15.92
N LYS A 76 12.31 -4.88 -16.51
CA LYS A 76 12.73 -5.16 -17.89
C LYS A 76 12.64 -6.67 -18.21
N LEU A 77 12.32 -7.00 -19.45
CA LEU A 77 12.25 -8.38 -19.99
C LEU A 77 13.41 -9.27 -19.56
N MET A 78 14.61 -8.71 -19.40
CA MET A 78 15.81 -9.43 -18.94
C MET A 78 15.75 -9.95 -17.49
N LYS A 79 14.77 -9.53 -16.67
CA LYS A 79 14.60 -9.99 -15.27
C LYS A 79 13.39 -10.90 -15.09
N LEU A 80 13.00 -11.64 -16.13
CA LEU A 80 11.95 -12.65 -16.08
C LEU A 80 10.62 -12.15 -15.47
N GLY A 81 10.25 -10.89 -15.75
CA GLY A 81 8.95 -10.36 -15.31
C GLY A 81 8.82 -10.12 -13.81
N LYS A 82 9.89 -10.15 -13.03
CA LYS A 82 9.83 -9.88 -11.58
C LYS A 82 9.29 -8.47 -11.34
N LYS A 83 8.19 -8.38 -10.60
CA LYS A 83 7.60 -7.11 -10.19
C LYS A 83 8.51 -6.42 -9.18
N LYS A 84 8.82 -5.14 -9.43
CA LYS A 84 9.54 -4.30 -8.47
C LYS A 84 8.54 -3.39 -7.77
N LEU A 85 8.54 -3.39 -6.44
CA LEU A 85 7.80 -2.42 -5.64
C LEU A 85 8.48 -1.05 -5.81
N ILE A 86 7.70 -0.02 -6.19
CA ILE A 86 8.16 1.35 -6.35
C ILE A 86 7.83 2.15 -5.10
N SER A 87 6.60 2.04 -4.63
CA SER A 87 6.13 2.70 -3.43
C SER A 87 5.06 1.87 -2.74
N ASN A 88 5.02 1.94 -1.42
CA ASN A 88 4.00 1.30 -0.59
C ASN A 88 3.74 2.22 0.60
N ASN A 89 2.66 2.99 0.51
CA ASN A 89 2.28 3.98 1.49
C ASN A 89 0.98 3.57 2.16
N VAL A 90 0.87 3.87 3.44
CA VAL A 90 -0.31 3.62 4.26
C VAL A 90 -0.70 4.91 4.97
N LEU A 91 -1.97 5.25 4.91
CA LEU A 91 -2.56 6.36 5.65
C LEU A 91 -3.60 5.82 6.62
N LEU A 92 -3.41 6.10 7.89
CA LEU A 92 -4.31 5.74 8.98
C LEU A 92 -5.03 7.01 9.43
N LEU A 93 -6.35 6.96 9.41
CA LEU A 93 -7.23 8.06 9.84
C LEU A 93 -8.14 7.56 10.95
N GLU A 94 -8.09 8.20 12.11
CA GLU A 94 -8.98 7.91 13.22
C GLU A 94 -10.10 8.95 13.26
N ILE A 95 -11.33 8.48 13.27
CA ILE A 95 -12.55 9.28 13.20
C ILE A 95 -13.33 9.10 14.50
N ASN A 96 -13.74 10.20 15.10
CA ASN A 96 -14.58 10.14 16.31
C ASN A 96 -16.05 9.83 15.97
N ASN A 97 -16.86 9.61 17.01
CA ASN A 97 -18.29 9.31 16.88
C ASN A 97 -19.12 10.42 16.20
N ARG A 98 -18.55 11.62 16.05
CA ARG A 98 -19.16 12.75 15.32
C ARG A 98 -18.75 12.81 13.86
N GLY A 99 -17.93 11.84 13.40
CA GLY A 99 -17.44 11.80 12.04
C GLY A 99 -16.28 12.75 11.75
N MET A 100 -15.60 13.28 12.75
CA MET A 100 -14.47 14.22 12.60
C MET A 100 -13.14 13.48 12.69
N LEU A 101 -12.17 13.87 11.86
CA LEU A 101 -10.80 13.38 11.88
C LEU A 101 -10.09 13.85 13.16
N ILE A 102 -9.71 12.94 14.05
CA ILE A 102 -9.00 13.24 15.30
C ILE A 102 -7.53 12.86 15.26
N LYS A 103 -7.15 11.92 14.42
CA LYS A 103 -5.75 11.52 14.27
C LYS A 103 -5.46 11.12 12.83
N LYS A 104 -4.28 11.48 12.37
CA LYS A 104 -3.76 11.14 11.04
C LYS A 104 -2.33 10.63 11.18
N GLU A 105 -2.03 9.51 10.52
CA GLU A 105 -0.70 8.95 10.49
C GLU A 105 -0.39 8.42 9.09
N PHE A 106 0.71 8.89 8.53
CA PHE A 106 1.21 8.49 7.22
C PHE A 106 2.47 7.65 7.39
N LEU A 107 2.46 6.45 6.83
CA LEU A 107 3.56 5.51 6.90
C LEU A 107 4.05 5.23 5.47
N ASN A 108 5.32 5.46 5.24
CA ASN A 108 5.97 5.12 3.98
C ASN A 108 6.58 3.70 4.04
N GLN A 109 7.18 3.26 2.95
CA GLN A 109 7.78 1.94 2.84
C GLN A 109 8.90 1.72 3.88
N ASP A 110 9.67 2.76 4.22
CA ASP A 110 10.80 2.66 5.16
C ASP A 110 10.29 2.52 6.59
N ASP A 111 9.19 3.19 6.93
CA ASP A 111 8.55 3.07 8.23
C ASP A 111 7.95 1.68 8.44
N LEU A 112 7.36 1.10 7.41
CA LEU A 112 6.82 -0.27 7.44
C LEU A 112 7.91 -1.34 7.64
N ASN A 113 9.12 -1.10 7.14
CA ASN A 113 10.26 -2.01 7.29
C ASN A 113 10.90 -1.95 8.69
N LYS A 114 10.68 -0.88 9.46
CA LYS A 114 11.21 -0.72 10.83
C LYS A 114 10.43 -1.50 11.88
N ILE A 115 9.29 -2.10 11.53
CA ILE A 115 8.45 -2.84 12.47
C ILE A 115 9.09 -4.20 12.76
N ASN A 116 9.74 -4.31 13.90
CA ASN A 116 10.26 -5.56 14.42
C ASN A 116 9.19 -6.24 15.29
N PHE A 117 8.81 -7.46 14.89
CA PHE A 117 7.89 -8.26 15.71
C PHE A 117 8.65 -8.86 16.90
N SER A 118 8.23 -8.49 18.10
CA SER A 118 8.70 -9.17 19.30
C SER A 118 8.13 -10.59 19.33
N LYS A 119 9.01 -11.60 19.46
CA LYS A 119 8.60 -12.99 19.67
C LYS A 119 8.17 -13.25 21.13
N LYS A 120 8.27 -12.27 22.01
CA LYS A 120 7.82 -12.39 23.39
C LYS A 120 6.30 -12.46 23.41
N THR A 121 5.77 -13.56 23.88
CA THR A 121 4.36 -13.69 24.27
C THR A 121 4.15 -12.73 25.44
N THR A 122 3.44 -11.65 25.19
CA THR A 122 3.07 -10.71 26.24
C THR A 122 1.71 -11.14 26.73
N ASP A 123 1.56 -11.30 28.04
CA ASP A 123 0.24 -11.39 28.66
C ASP A 123 -0.56 -10.16 28.25
N VAL A 124 -1.70 -10.41 27.64
CA VAL A 124 -2.52 -9.38 27.02
C VAL A 124 -3.16 -8.50 28.10
N ASN A 125 -2.48 -7.44 28.42
CA ASN A 125 -3.12 -6.31 29.09
C ASN A 125 -3.80 -5.48 27.99
N ILE A 126 -5.08 -5.73 27.77
CA ILE A 126 -5.91 -5.24 26.64
C ILE A 126 -6.01 -3.70 26.56
N GLY A 127 -5.32 -2.96 27.40
CA GLY A 127 -5.55 -1.54 27.61
C GLY A 127 -4.75 -0.56 26.76
N LYS A 128 -3.59 -0.88 26.20
CA LYS A 128 -2.67 0.15 25.63
C LYS A 128 -1.75 -0.33 24.51
N GLU A 129 -2.14 -1.29 23.69
CA GLU A 129 -1.34 -1.54 22.49
C GLU A 129 -1.52 -0.41 21.48
N SER A 130 -0.37 0.08 20.99
CA SER A 130 -0.33 1.12 19.97
C SER A 130 -1.29 0.79 18.84
N PHE A 131 -2.23 1.70 18.57
CA PHE A 131 -3.16 1.70 17.45
C PHE A 131 -2.49 1.26 16.13
N ILE A 132 -1.27 1.70 15.90
CA ILE A 132 -0.46 1.38 14.72
C ILE A 132 -0.19 -0.12 14.62
N TYR A 133 0.16 -0.76 15.73
CA TYR A 133 0.48 -2.19 15.74
C TYR A 133 -0.70 -3.04 15.28
N ARG A 134 -1.91 -2.75 15.77
CA ARG A 134 -3.14 -3.45 15.39
C ARG A 134 -3.49 -3.23 13.92
N ALA A 135 -3.39 -1.98 13.44
CA ALA A 135 -3.69 -1.64 12.06
C ALA A 135 -2.70 -2.32 11.09
N LEU A 136 -1.41 -2.29 11.39
CA LEU A 136 -0.37 -2.86 10.54
C LEU A 136 -0.36 -4.40 10.54
N TYR A 137 -0.72 -5.04 11.65
CA TYR A 137 -0.84 -6.50 11.71
C TYR A 137 -1.92 -7.01 10.73
N GLY A 138 -3.07 -6.35 10.69
CA GLY A 138 -4.14 -6.67 9.74
C GLY A 138 -3.74 -6.46 8.27
N ILE A 139 -2.92 -5.46 7.99
CA ILE A 139 -2.42 -5.18 6.64
C ILE A 139 -1.37 -6.21 6.22
N ARG A 140 -0.44 -6.57 7.11
CA ARG A 140 0.60 -7.55 6.83
C ARG A 140 0.03 -8.91 6.46
N THR A 141 -0.94 -9.41 7.21
CA THR A 141 -1.56 -10.71 6.92
C THR A 141 -2.23 -10.74 5.55
N LYS A 142 -2.80 -9.61 5.09
CA LYS A 142 -3.39 -9.51 3.74
C LYS A 142 -2.36 -9.31 2.63
N ILE A 143 -1.17 -8.77 2.94
CA ILE A 143 -0.10 -8.56 1.96
C ILE A 143 0.73 -9.82 1.77
N ASP A 144 1.02 -10.56 2.84
CA ASP A 144 1.84 -11.76 2.81
C ASP A 144 1.08 -12.98 2.24
N ASP A 145 -0.25 -12.98 2.32
CA ASP A 145 -1.09 -14.04 1.74
C ASP A 145 -2.15 -13.49 0.76
N PRO A 146 -1.75 -12.98 -0.41
CA PRO A 146 -2.67 -12.39 -1.39
C PRO A 146 -3.58 -13.41 -2.08
N LEU A 147 -3.36 -14.71 -1.89
CA LEU A 147 -4.09 -15.78 -2.57
C LEU A 147 -4.88 -16.68 -1.62
N GLY A 148 -4.96 -16.35 -0.33
CA GLY A 148 -5.80 -17.08 0.62
C GLY A 148 -5.53 -18.60 0.61
N LYS A 149 -4.25 -19.00 0.58
CA LYS A 149 -3.93 -20.42 0.72
C LYS A 149 -4.48 -20.89 2.06
N LYS A 150 -5.63 -21.58 2.00
CA LYS A 150 -6.14 -22.35 3.12
C LYS A 150 -4.99 -23.18 3.66
N ARG A 151 -4.51 -22.87 4.86
CA ARG A 151 -3.68 -23.81 5.61
C ARG A 151 -4.52 -25.07 5.76
N GLY A 152 -4.15 -26.09 4.98
CA GLY A 152 -4.75 -27.39 5.10
C GLY A 152 -4.66 -27.82 6.56
N SER A 153 -5.79 -28.15 7.12
CA SER A 153 -5.94 -28.89 8.36
C SER A 153 -5.01 -30.09 8.29
N LEU A 154 -3.87 -30.04 8.96
CA LEU A 154 -3.16 -31.23 9.37
C LEU A 154 -3.79 -31.63 10.70
N GLY A 155 -4.87 -32.39 10.57
CA GLY A 155 -5.28 -33.29 11.65
C GLY A 155 -4.29 -34.43 11.75
N ARG A 156 -3.77 -34.62 12.90
CA ARG A 156 -3.57 -35.82 13.70
C ARG A 156 -2.48 -35.57 14.70
#